data_3306812c4ac582c6661e5bee31d5c957
#
_entry.id   3306812c4ac582c6661e5bee31d5c957
#
_cell.length_a   1.000
_cell.length_b   1.000
_cell.length_c   1.000
_cell.angle_alpha   90.00
_cell.angle_beta   90.00
_cell.angle_gamma   90.00
#
_symmetry.space_group_name_H-M   'P 1'
#
loop_
_entity.id
_entity.type
_entity.pdbx_description
1 polymer ?
#
loop_
_entity_poly.entity_id
_entity_poly.type
_entity_poly.pdbx_seq_one_letter_code
_entity_poly.pdbx_strand_id
1 'polypeptide(L)'
;MKLTTLFAVSVSLILSGFCSLEVQAHPVQENSSGDPVPAGAYYTDNYRNLFNEYLGISQQQTDRKMEQIWNHFFVNEKTKVYYESDDNTAYIYDTGNQDVRTEGMSYGMMICVQLDKQAEFDKLWRW
;
A
#
# COMPACT_ATOMS: atom_id res chain seq x y z
N MET A 1 -45.55 10.35 53.99
CA MET A 1 -44.86 11.15 52.95
C MET A 1 -43.58 10.40 52.56
N LYS A 2 -43.57 9.75 51.39
CA LYS A 2 -42.42 9.04 50.87
C LYS A 2 -41.78 9.88 49.75
N LEU A 3 -40.54 10.29 49.97
CA LEU A 3 -39.74 11.07 49.01
C LEU A 3 -38.99 10.05 48.14
N THR A 4 -39.36 9.97 46.86
CA THR A 4 -38.73 9.11 45.87
C THR A 4 -37.64 9.94 45.19
N THR A 5 -36.38 9.57 45.48
CA THR A 5 -35.19 10.16 44.83
C THR A 5 -34.99 9.53 43.47
N LEU A 6 -35.14 10.30 42.41
CA LEU A 6 -34.87 9.90 41.02
C LEU A 6 -33.38 9.99 40.77
N PHE A 7 -32.68 8.87 40.55
CA PHE A 7 -31.33 8.86 40.07
C PHE A 7 -31.34 9.00 38.53
N ALA A 8 -30.94 10.15 38.06
CA ALA A 8 -30.66 10.31 36.63
C ALA A 8 -29.28 9.79 36.32
N VAL A 9 -29.21 8.66 35.61
CA VAL A 9 -27.97 8.13 35.03
C VAL A 9 -27.74 8.88 33.72
N SER A 10 -26.78 9.80 33.71
CA SER A 10 -26.32 10.45 32.48
C SER A 10 -25.39 9.48 31.75
N VAL A 11 -25.88 8.88 30.67
CA VAL A 11 -25.06 8.14 29.72
C VAL A 11 -24.31 9.15 28.87
N SER A 12 -23.03 9.39 29.20
CA SER A 12 -22.11 10.14 28.32
C SER A 12 -21.79 9.25 27.10
N LEU A 13 -22.40 9.62 25.97
CA LEU A 13 -22.04 9.09 24.67
C LEU A 13 -20.64 9.63 24.31
N ILE A 14 -19.63 8.77 24.43
CA ILE A 14 -18.31 9.04 23.86
C ILE A 14 -18.45 8.85 22.35
N LEU A 15 -18.67 9.95 21.61
CA LEU A 15 -18.49 9.98 20.18
C LEU A 15 -16.98 9.88 19.91
N SER A 16 -16.51 8.65 19.67
CA SER A 16 -15.20 8.42 19.09
C SER A 16 -15.17 9.07 17.71
N GLY A 17 -14.37 10.14 17.60
CA GLY A 17 -14.19 10.87 16.36
C GLY A 17 -13.67 9.92 15.27
N PHE A 18 -14.50 9.67 14.29
CA PHE A 18 -14.06 9.20 13.00
C PHE A 18 -13.20 10.34 12.42
N CYS A 19 -11.88 10.15 12.43
CA CYS A 19 -10.96 10.95 11.65
C CYS A 19 -11.27 10.63 10.18
N SER A 20 -12.16 11.40 9.58
CA SER A 20 -12.34 11.39 8.13
C SER A 20 -11.04 11.92 7.55
N LEU A 21 -10.23 11.04 6.97
CA LEU A 21 -9.17 11.44 6.06
C LEU A 21 -9.86 12.15 4.88
N GLU A 22 -9.93 13.48 4.95
CA GLU A 22 -10.25 14.28 3.77
C GLU A 22 -9.12 14.06 2.76
N VAL A 23 -9.40 13.25 1.76
CA VAL A 23 -8.56 13.18 0.57
C VAL A 23 -8.67 14.55 -0.09
N GLN A 24 -7.67 15.40 0.11
CA GLN A 24 -7.57 16.67 -0.59
C GLN A 24 -7.39 16.36 -2.08
N ALA A 25 -8.39 16.75 -2.86
CA ALA A 25 -8.28 16.71 -4.31
C ALA A 25 -7.10 17.61 -4.71
N HIS A 26 -6.03 16.99 -5.23
CA HIS A 26 -4.91 17.74 -5.80
C HIS A 26 -5.37 18.47 -7.07
N PRO A 27 -4.85 19.68 -7.34
CA PRO A 27 -5.22 20.42 -8.53
C PRO A 27 -4.90 19.61 -9.77
N VAL A 28 -5.84 19.59 -10.71
CA VAL A 28 -5.66 18.98 -12.04
C VAL A 28 -4.48 19.72 -12.72
N GLN A 29 -3.44 18.97 -13.11
CA GLN A 29 -2.37 19.53 -13.93
C GLN A 29 -2.91 19.80 -15.32
N GLU A 30 -2.70 21.03 -15.80
CA GLU A 30 -2.97 21.39 -17.20
C GLU A 30 -1.73 21.10 -18.05
N ASN A 31 -1.95 20.61 -19.27
CA ASN A 31 -0.86 20.48 -20.25
C ASN A 31 -0.52 21.84 -20.87
N SER A 32 0.55 21.92 -21.64
CA SER A 32 1.00 23.16 -22.28
C SER A 32 0.02 23.74 -23.31
N SER A 33 -1.01 23.01 -23.73
CA SER A 33 -2.09 23.47 -24.61
C SER A 33 -3.30 24.01 -23.84
N GLY A 34 -3.30 23.95 -22.50
CA GLY A 34 -4.42 24.39 -21.67
C GLY A 34 -5.56 23.37 -21.57
N ASP A 35 -5.41 22.19 -22.19
CA ASP A 35 -6.40 21.12 -22.04
C ASP A 35 -6.17 20.39 -20.71
N PRO A 36 -7.26 19.98 -20.01
CA PRO A 36 -7.11 19.23 -18.77
C PRO A 36 -6.42 17.90 -19.02
N VAL A 37 -5.34 17.63 -18.28
CA VAL A 37 -4.70 16.32 -18.29
C VAL A 37 -5.65 15.32 -17.63
N PRO A 38 -5.95 14.19 -18.27
CA PRO A 38 -6.80 13.16 -17.66
C PRO A 38 -6.26 12.75 -16.29
N ALA A 39 -7.12 12.69 -15.30
CA ALA A 39 -6.71 12.26 -13.97
C ALA A 39 -6.09 10.86 -14.03
N GLY A 40 -4.93 10.67 -13.38
CA GLY A 40 -4.27 9.38 -13.30
C GLY A 40 -5.07 8.36 -12.48
N ALA A 41 -4.67 7.09 -12.56
CA ALA A 41 -5.34 5.99 -11.88
C ALA A 41 -5.52 6.20 -10.38
N TYR A 42 -4.55 6.84 -9.71
CA TYR A 42 -4.63 7.21 -8.30
C TYR A 42 -5.86 8.07 -7.96
N TYR A 43 -6.23 9.00 -8.86
CA TYR A 43 -7.38 9.90 -8.63
C TYR A 43 -8.72 9.32 -9.05
N THR A 44 -8.69 8.37 -9.99
CA THR A 44 -9.91 7.76 -10.55
C THR A 44 -10.22 6.40 -9.95
N ASP A 45 -9.30 5.84 -9.18
CA ASP A 45 -9.32 4.46 -8.68
C ASP A 45 -9.53 3.41 -9.79
N ASN A 46 -9.14 3.78 -11.01
CA ASN A 46 -9.30 2.92 -12.20
C ASN A 46 -7.93 2.49 -12.71
N TYR A 47 -7.47 1.35 -12.21
CA TYR A 47 -6.20 0.72 -12.59
C TYR A 47 -6.45 -0.26 -13.73
N ARG A 48 -5.93 0.06 -14.91
CA ARG A 48 -6.06 -0.80 -16.09
C ARG A 48 -5.22 -2.06 -15.93
N ASN A 49 -5.85 -3.23 -16.18
CA ASN A 49 -5.12 -4.48 -16.29
C ASN A 49 -4.74 -4.74 -17.75
N LEU A 50 -3.54 -4.32 -18.14
CA LEU A 50 -3.05 -4.47 -19.51
C LEU A 50 -2.88 -5.94 -19.94
N PHE A 51 -2.63 -6.85 -19.00
CA PHE A 51 -2.60 -8.28 -19.29
C PHE A 51 -3.98 -8.80 -19.71
N ASN A 52 -5.05 -8.26 -19.12
CA ASN A 52 -6.41 -8.58 -19.54
C ASN A 52 -6.73 -7.96 -20.91
N GLU A 53 -6.43 -6.67 -21.07
CA GLU A 53 -6.81 -5.92 -22.27
C GLU A 53 -6.12 -6.44 -23.54
N TYR A 54 -4.83 -6.76 -23.47
CA TYR A 54 -4.03 -7.16 -24.63
C TYR A 54 -3.84 -8.67 -24.78
N LEU A 55 -3.89 -9.43 -23.69
CA LEU A 55 -3.57 -10.86 -23.70
C LEU A 55 -4.76 -11.74 -23.26
N GLY A 56 -5.88 -11.15 -22.85
CA GLY A 56 -7.03 -11.90 -22.38
C GLY A 56 -6.84 -12.63 -21.06
N ILE A 57 -5.77 -12.30 -20.30
CA ILE A 57 -5.49 -12.90 -18.98
C ILE A 57 -6.46 -12.30 -17.96
N SER A 58 -7.27 -13.14 -17.30
CA SER A 58 -8.25 -12.65 -16.35
C SER A 58 -7.61 -11.98 -15.14
N GLN A 59 -8.33 -11.06 -14.49
CA GLN A 59 -7.88 -10.41 -13.24
C GLN A 59 -7.46 -11.46 -12.20
N GLN A 60 -8.27 -12.48 -11.99
CA GLN A 60 -7.96 -13.56 -11.04
C GLN A 60 -6.65 -14.30 -11.34
N GLN A 61 -6.31 -14.48 -12.63
CA GLN A 61 -5.02 -15.08 -13.01
C GLN A 61 -3.85 -14.13 -12.72
N THR A 62 -4.05 -12.84 -12.98
CA THR A 62 -3.06 -11.81 -12.65
C THR A 62 -2.82 -11.76 -11.14
N ASP A 63 -3.89 -11.71 -10.33
CA ASP A 63 -3.79 -11.64 -8.86
C ASP A 63 -3.05 -12.85 -8.29
N ARG A 64 -3.41 -14.06 -8.72
CA ARG A 64 -2.67 -15.27 -8.31
C ARG A 64 -1.20 -15.23 -8.69
N LYS A 65 -0.87 -14.67 -9.85
CA LYS A 65 0.52 -14.54 -10.28
C LYS A 65 1.27 -13.53 -9.41
N MET A 66 0.63 -12.44 -9.03
CA MET A 66 1.22 -11.43 -8.14
C MET A 66 1.45 -11.99 -6.74
N GLU A 67 0.52 -12.77 -6.19
CA GLU A 67 0.70 -13.48 -4.93
C GLU A 67 1.88 -14.48 -4.98
N GLN A 68 2.02 -15.22 -6.07
CA GLN A 68 3.16 -16.13 -6.27
C GLN A 68 4.49 -15.39 -6.32
N ILE A 69 4.54 -14.24 -7.00
CA ILE A 69 5.72 -13.39 -7.10
C ILE A 69 6.09 -12.84 -5.72
N TRP A 70 5.10 -12.30 -4.98
CA TRP A 70 5.32 -11.83 -3.63
C TRP A 70 5.90 -12.93 -2.74
N ASN A 71 5.24 -14.09 -2.72
CA ASN A 71 5.72 -15.23 -1.94
C ASN A 71 7.15 -15.61 -2.31
N HIS A 72 7.46 -15.67 -3.61
CA HIS A 72 8.78 -16.07 -4.10
C HIS A 72 9.89 -15.11 -3.64
N PHE A 73 9.69 -13.81 -3.78
CA PHE A 73 10.74 -12.83 -3.54
C PHE A 73 10.78 -12.26 -2.12
N PHE A 74 9.67 -12.29 -1.38
CA PHE A 74 9.59 -11.65 -0.08
C PHE A 74 9.40 -12.63 1.10
N VAL A 75 8.81 -13.81 0.86
CA VAL A 75 8.38 -14.70 1.95
C VAL A 75 9.13 -16.02 1.98
N ASN A 76 9.29 -16.68 0.85
CA ASN A 76 9.84 -18.04 0.77
C ASN A 76 11.33 -18.06 1.12
N GLU A 77 11.70 -18.70 2.22
CA GLU A 77 13.06 -18.77 2.76
C GLU A 77 14.12 -19.30 1.79
N LYS A 78 13.72 -20.05 0.75
CA LYS A 78 14.64 -20.60 -0.23
C LYS A 78 14.91 -19.68 -1.42
N THR A 79 14.04 -18.69 -1.64
CA THR A 79 14.06 -17.90 -2.88
C THR A 79 13.97 -16.41 -2.64
N LYS A 80 13.61 -15.98 -1.41
CA LYS A 80 13.44 -14.56 -1.10
C LYS A 80 14.74 -13.79 -1.25
N VAL A 81 14.60 -12.54 -1.62
CA VAL A 81 15.67 -11.53 -1.64
C VAL A 81 15.42 -10.43 -0.61
N TYR A 82 14.25 -10.41 0.02
CA TYR A 82 13.89 -9.51 1.12
C TYR A 82 14.33 -10.12 2.45
N TYR A 83 15.08 -9.35 3.25
CA TYR A 83 15.56 -9.75 4.57
C TYR A 83 15.36 -8.64 5.57
N GLU A 84 14.84 -8.97 6.74
CA GLU A 84 14.79 -8.07 7.88
C GLU A 84 16.11 -8.13 8.64
N SER A 85 16.71 -6.98 8.95
CA SER A 85 17.92 -6.90 9.77
C SER A 85 17.60 -6.72 11.25
N ASP A 86 16.44 -6.12 11.54
CA ASP A 86 15.86 -5.95 12.88
C ASP A 86 14.34 -5.72 12.76
N ASP A 87 13.68 -5.40 13.87
CA ASP A 87 12.22 -5.20 13.89
C ASP A 87 11.76 -4.00 13.01
N ASN A 88 12.66 -3.08 12.66
CA ASN A 88 12.31 -1.82 12.00
C ASN A 88 12.92 -1.63 10.62
N THR A 89 13.96 -2.40 10.27
CA THR A 89 14.70 -2.24 9.02
C THR A 89 14.74 -3.54 8.21
N ALA A 90 14.78 -3.40 6.90
CA ALA A 90 14.90 -4.51 5.96
C ALA A 90 15.69 -4.09 4.73
N TYR A 91 16.20 -5.06 3.99
CA TYR A 91 16.95 -4.82 2.76
C TYR A 91 16.61 -5.84 1.68
N ILE A 92 16.91 -5.45 0.44
CA ILE A 92 16.88 -6.34 -0.72
C ILE A 92 18.32 -6.77 -1.03
N TYR A 93 18.55 -8.07 -0.98
CA TYR A 93 19.86 -8.67 -1.23
C TYR A 93 20.08 -8.93 -2.72
N ASP A 94 21.17 -8.40 -3.26
CA ASP A 94 21.63 -8.71 -4.61
C ASP A 94 22.37 -10.07 -4.59
N THR A 95 21.73 -11.10 -5.09
CA THR A 95 22.28 -12.47 -5.11
C THR A 95 23.44 -12.63 -6.07
N GLY A 96 23.55 -11.77 -7.09
CA GLY A 96 24.63 -11.81 -8.07
C GLY A 96 25.93 -11.24 -7.55
N ASN A 97 25.84 -10.14 -6.81
CA ASN A 97 26.99 -9.42 -6.26
C ASN A 97 27.22 -9.66 -4.77
N GLN A 98 26.28 -10.34 -4.11
CA GLN A 98 26.33 -10.65 -2.68
C GLN A 98 26.42 -9.39 -1.79
N ASP A 99 25.70 -8.34 -2.17
CA ASP A 99 25.65 -7.05 -1.47
C ASP A 99 24.23 -6.45 -1.43
N VAL A 100 24.10 -5.24 -0.92
CA VAL A 100 22.86 -4.45 -0.94
C VAL A 100 23.09 -3.21 -1.80
N ARG A 101 22.23 -3.01 -2.80
CA ARG A 101 22.32 -1.91 -3.75
C ARG A 101 21.07 -1.04 -3.74
N THR A 102 21.24 0.24 -3.98
CA THR A 102 20.14 1.19 -4.11
C THR A 102 19.15 0.81 -5.20
N GLU A 103 19.61 0.19 -6.29
CA GLU A 103 18.75 -0.33 -7.35
C GLU A 103 17.81 -1.42 -6.83
N GLY A 104 18.34 -2.45 -6.16
CA GLY A 104 17.53 -3.50 -5.53
C GLY A 104 16.56 -2.95 -4.50
N MET A 105 17.01 -2.03 -3.65
CA MET A 105 16.18 -1.35 -2.65
C MET A 105 15.03 -0.59 -3.31
N SER A 106 15.29 0.15 -4.39
CA SER A 106 14.26 0.90 -5.11
C SER A 106 13.22 -0.01 -5.76
N TYR A 107 13.64 -1.14 -6.35
CA TYR A 107 12.70 -2.14 -6.90
C TYR A 107 11.86 -2.79 -5.80
N GLY A 108 12.46 -3.13 -4.66
CA GLY A 108 11.74 -3.67 -3.51
C GLY A 108 10.65 -2.71 -3.02
N MET A 109 10.99 -1.43 -2.82
CA MET A 109 10.04 -0.40 -2.42
C MET A 109 8.92 -0.20 -3.47
N MET A 110 9.26 -0.20 -4.76
CA MET A 110 8.27 -0.07 -5.83
C MET A 110 7.28 -1.25 -5.85
N ILE A 111 7.76 -2.47 -5.64
CA ILE A 111 6.92 -3.66 -5.53
C ILE A 111 5.99 -3.54 -4.31
N CYS A 112 6.50 -3.08 -3.18
CA CYS A 112 5.70 -2.86 -1.97
C CYS A 112 4.55 -1.86 -2.23
N VAL A 113 4.82 -0.74 -2.92
CA VAL A 113 3.79 0.24 -3.29
C VAL A 113 2.72 -0.38 -4.20
N GLN A 114 3.15 -1.15 -5.22
CA GLN A 114 2.23 -1.77 -6.17
C GLN A 114 1.32 -2.84 -5.54
N LEU A 115 1.76 -3.47 -4.46
CA LEU A 115 1.05 -4.57 -3.81
C LEU A 115 0.46 -4.18 -2.45
N ASP A 116 0.41 -2.88 -2.12
CA ASP A 116 -0.11 -2.36 -0.84
C ASP A 116 0.57 -3.01 0.39
N LYS A 117 1.91 -3.05 0.36
CA LYS A 117 2.76 -3.62 1.41
C LYS A 117 3.50 -2.52 2.17
N GLN A 118 2.73 -1.69 2.88
CA GLN A 118 3.27 -0.51 3.57
C GLN A 118 4.30 -0.89 4.65
N ALA A 119 4.07 -1.95 5.40
CA ALA A 119 4.98 -2.35 6.48
C ALA A 119 6.37 -2.71 5.96
N GLU A 120 6.45 -3.47 4.87
CA GLU A 120 7.71 -3.83 4.23
C GLU A 120 8.37 -2.63 3.55
N PHE A 121 7.58 -1.75 2.91
CA PHE A 121 8.07 -0.48 2.38
C PHE A 121 8.75 0.35 3.45
N ASP A 122 8.09 0.54 4.58
CA ASP A 122 8.61 1.34 5.69
C ASP A 122 9.91 0.78 6.26
N LYS A 123 10.07 -0.54 6.31
CA LYS A 123 11.32 -1.18 6.73
C LYS A 123 12.44 -0.98 5.71
N LEU A 124 12.16 -1.10 4.41
CA LEU A 124 13.13 -0.83 3.35
C LEU A 124 13.56 0.64 3.33
N TRP A 125 12.61 1.56 3.56
CA TRP A 125 12.89 3.00 3.60
C TRP A 125 13.80 3.41 4.77
N ARG A 126 13.73 2.69 5.88
CA ARG A 126 14.54 2.99 7.08
C ARG A 126 15.95 2.39 7.04
N TRP A 127 16.20 1.47 6.13
CA TRP A 127 17.53 0.89 5.91
C TRP A 127 18.52 1.97 5.46
#